data_292aa1b629f121de386da178cf22b1b7
#
_entry.id   292aa1b629f121de386da178cf22b1b7
#
_cell.length_a   1.000
_cell.length_b   1.000
_cell.length_c   1.000
_cell.angle_alpha   90.00
_cell.angle_beta   90.00
_cell.angle_gamma   90.00
#
_symmetry.space_group_name_H-M   'P 1'
#
loop_
_entity.id
_entity.type
_entity.pdbx_description
1 polymer ?
#
loop_
_entity_poly.entity_id
_entity_poly.type
_entity_poly.pdbx_seq_one_letter_code
_entity_poly.pdbx_strand_id
1 'polypeptide(L)'
;MANILLAVTGSIASYKSADLVSSLKKQGHQVTVLMTQAATEFIQPLTLQALSQNFVHLDVMKEPYPAQVNHIELGKKADLFIVAPATANTIAKLAHGFADNMVTCTALALPSHIPKLIAPAMNTKMYDHPATQANLKTLETYGYQLIAPKESLLACGDHGRGALADLTIILERIEETLDEKTL
;
A
#
# COMPACT_ATOMS: atom_id res chain seq x y z
N MET A 1 3.67 -14.50 12.81
CA MET A 1 4.31 -13.16 12.85
C MET A 1 5.00 -12.94 11.51
N ALA A 2 4.62 -11.89 10.78
CA ALA A 2 5.14 -11.57 9.44
C ALA A 2 5.66 -10.13 9.39
N ASN A 3 6.54 -9.85 8.41
CA ASN A 3 7.05 -8.51 8.09
C ASN A 3 6.21 -7.92 6.94
N ILE A 4 5.34 -6.98 7.24
CA ILE A 4 4.43 -6.36 6.27
C ILE A 4 4.98 -5.01 5.84
N LEU A 5 5.17 -4.82 4.53
CA LEU A 5 5.43 -3.51 3.94
C LEU A 5 4.09 -2.87 3.55
N LEU A 6 3.71 -1.82 4.26
CA LEU A 6 2.53 -1.02 3.98
C LEU A 6 2.90 0.25 3.23
N ALA A 7 2.46 0.37 1.99
CA ALA A 7 2.60 1.57 1.19
C ALA A 7 1.34 2.45 1.31
N VAL A 8 1.51 3.69 1.77
CA VAL A 8 0.43 4.68 1.95
C VAL A 8 0.58 5.77 0.90
N THR A 9 -0.47 6.01 0.12
CA THR A 9 -0.44 6.97 -0.99
C THR A 9 -1.46 8.11 -0.80
N GLY A 10 -1.33 9.22 -1.54
CA GLY A 10 -2.01 10.49 -1.30
C GLY A 10 -3.52 10.46 -1.57
N SER A 11 -4.28 9.87 -0.69
CA SER A 11 -5.75 9.81 -0.69
C SER A 11 -6.30 10.35 0.62
N ILE A 12 -7.51 10.91 0.59
CA ILE A 12 -8.22 11.26 1.82
C ILE A 12 -8.36 10.05 2.76
N ALA A 13 -8.39 8.83 2.24
CA ALA A 13 -8.45 7.60 3.02
C ALA A 13 -7.14 7.26 3.76
N SER A 14 -6.05 8.01 3.58
CA SER A 14 -4.74 7.74 4.20
C SER A 14 -4.78 7.77 5.73
N TYR A 15 -5.71 8.54 6.34
CA TYR A 15 -5.88 8.54 7.80
C TYR A 15 -6.23 7.15 8.35
N LYS A 16 -6.92 6.30 7.56
CA LYS A 16 -7.27 4.93 7.96
C LYS A 16 -6.08 4.01 8.07
N SER A 17 -4.94 4.38 7.46
CA SER A 17 -3.71 3.61 7.59
C SER A 17 -3.19 3.58 9.03
N ALA A 18 -3.53 4.57 9.86
CA ALA A 18 -3.20 4.55 11.28
C ALA A 18 -3.88 3.38 12.01
N ASP A 19 -5.17 3.17 11.78
CA ASP A 19 -5.92 2.05 12.35
C ASP A 19 -5.45 0.70 11.77
N LEU A 20 -5.13 0.66 10.48
CA LEU A 20 -4.58 -0.54 9.84
C LEU A 20 -3.24 -0.94 10.48
N VAL A 21 -2.30 0.00 10.62
CA VAL A 21 -1.02 -0.24 11.30
C VAL A 21 -1.24 -0.74 12.72
N SER A 22 -2.11 -0.04 13.48
CA SER A 22 -2.40 -0.41 14.88
C SER A 22 -2.98 -1.83 14.98
N SER A 23 -3.89 -2.21 14.08
CA SER A 23 -4.50 -3.54 14.07
C SER A 23 -3.49 -4.63 13.72
N LEU A 24 -2.66 -4.44 12.69
CA LEU A 24 -1.60 -5.38 12.30
C LEU A 24 -0.57 -5.57 13.43
N LYS A 25 -0.20 -4.49 14.12
CA LYS A 25 0.69 -4.59 15.30
C LYS A 25 0.06 -5.37 16.44
N LYS A 26 -1.24 -5.20 16.72
CA LYS A 26 -1.98 -5.98 17.73
C LYS A 26 -2.07 -7.47 17.38
N GLN A 27 -2.10 -7.83 16.09
CA GLN A 27 -2.04 -9.20 15.58
C GLN A 27 -0.63 -9.80 15.63
N GLY A 28 0.37 -9.02 16.07
CA GLY A 28 1.75 -9.50 16.27
C GLY A 28 2.65 -9.36 15.05
N HIS A 29 2.22 -8.66 13.99
CA HIS A 29 3.05 -8.43 12.82
C HIS A 29 4.06 -7.30 13.02
N GLN A 30 5.18 -7.35 12.28
CA GLN A 30 6.06 -6.20 12.09
C GLN A 30 5.57 -5.40 10.87
N VAL A 31 5.34 -4.10 11.06
CA VAL A 31 4.86 -3.22 10.00
C VAL A 31 5.90 -2.17 9.71
N THR A 32 6.36 -2.09 8.47
CA THR A 32 7.19 -1.00 7.97
C THR A 32 6.39 -0.19 6.96
N VAL A 33 6.34 1.12 7.15
CA VAL A 33 5.51 2.00 6.33
C VAL A 33 6.37 2.72 5.29
N LEU A 34 5.93 2.66 4.04
CA LEU A 34 6.42 3.47 2.93
C LEU A 34 5.36 4.51 2.61
N MET A 35 5.74 5.77 2.42
CA MET A 35 4.78 6.81 2.04
C MET A 35 5.20 7.51 0.75
N THR A 36 4.21 7.87 -0.06
CA THR A 36 4.45 8.88 -1.09
C THR A 36 4.46 10.27 -0.46
N GLN A 37 5.16 11.24 -1.08
CA GLN A 37 5.14 12.63 -0.62
C GLN A 37 3.70 13.18 -0.51
N ALA A 38 2.82 12.84 -1.46
CA ALA A 38 1.42 13.25 -1.43
C ALA A 38 0.63 12.68 -0.23
N ALA A 39 1.04 11.55 0.33
CA ALA A 39 0.39 10.98 1.50
C ALA A 39 0.64 11.82 2.76
N THR A 40 1.76 12.53 2.83
CA THR A 40 2.12 13.37 4.00
C THR A 40 1.19 14.58 4.17
N GLU A 41 0.47 14.97 3.11
CA GLU A 41 -0.54 16.03 3.16
C GLU A 41 -1.83 15.59 3.89
N PHE A 42 -2.06 14.27 4.01
CA PHE A 42 -3.26 13.71 4.66
C PHE A 42 -2.99 13.09 6.03
N ILE A 43 -1.78 12.55 6.25
CA ILE A 43 -1.36 11.97 7.53
C ILE A 43 0.13 12.18 7.73
N GLN A 44 0.51 12.61 8.92
CA GLN A 44 1.92 12.85 9.22
C GLN A 44 2.70 11.53 9.38
N PRO A 45 3.94 11.44 8.83
CA PRO A 45 4.79 10.26 8.99
C PRO A 45 5.00 9.87 10.46
N LEU A 46 5.11 10.86 11.35
CA LEU A 46 5.29 10.63 12.78
C LEU A 46 4.16 9.79 13.40
N THR A 47 2.91 9.97 12.94
CA THR A 47 1.78 9.16 13.40
C THR A 47 1.99 7.69 13.10
N LEU A 48 2.37 7.37 11.85
CA LEU A 48 2.59 5.99 11.42
C LEU A 48 3.87 5.40 12.02
N GLN A 49 4.90 6.23 12.24
CA GLN A 49 6.12 5.81 12.92
C GLN A 49 5.86 5.41 14.38
N ALA A 50 5.07 6.22 15.11
CA ALA A 50 4.73 5.92 16.50
C ALA A 50 3.89 4.63 16.63
N LEU A 51 2.94 4.40 15.71
CA LEU A 51 2.08 3.22 15.73
C LEU A 51 2.82 1.95 15.28
N SER A 52 3.64 2.03 14.24
CA SER A 52 4.41 0.89 13.72
C SER A 52 5.62 0.55 14.58
N GLN A 53 6.13 1.53 15.35
CA GLN A 53 7.41 1.45 16.07
C GLN A 53 8.61 1.18 15.14
N ASN A 54 8.48 1.59 13.87
CA ASN A 54 9.49 1.49 12.84
C ASN A 54 9.63 2.82 12.10
N PHE A 55 10.77 3.03 11.43
CA PHE A 55 10.95 4.19 10.56
C PHE A 55 9.90 4.19 9.44
N VAL A 56 9.41 5.38 9.11
CA VAL A 56 8.59 5.61 7.91
C VAL A 56 9.51 6.07 6.78
N HIS A 57 9.47 5.38 5.66
CA HIS A 57 10.34 5.64 4.52
C HIS A 57 9.61 6.47 3.47
N LEU A 58 10.16 7.65 3.16
CA LEU A 58 9.61 8.63 2.21
C LEU A 58 10.49 8.85 0.99
N ASP A 59 11.80 8.94 1.22
CA ASP A 59 12.76 9.41 0.24
C ASP A 59 13.73 8.28 -0.13
N VAL A 60 13.81 7.96 -1.43
CA VAL A 60 14.69 6.93 -1.96
C VAL A 60 16.16 7.30 -1.75
N MET A 61 16.48 8.60 -1.77
CA MET A 61 17.86 9.09 -1.67
C MET A 61 18.34 9.23 -0.22
N LYS A 62 17.48 9.02 0.76
CA LYS A 62 17.85 8.96 2.17
C LYS A 62 18.13 7.54 2.60
N GLU A 63 19.40 7.17 2.57
CA GLU A 63 19.87 5.85 3.02
C GLU A 63 20.21 5.90 4.51
N PRO A 64 19.40 5.30 5.38
CA PRO A 64 19.65 5.33 6.83
C PRO A 64 20.85 4.50 7.26
N TYR A 65 21.26 3.54 6.42
CA TYR A 65 22.36 2.62 6.69
C TYR A 65 23.35 2.57 5.53
N PRO A 66 24.64 3.00 5.72
CA PRO A 66 25.62 3.10 4.61
C PRO A 66 25.93 1.79 3.88
N ALA A 67 25.68 0.65 4.54
CA ALA A 67 25.98 -0.67 4.00
C ALA A 67 24.82 -1.31 3.21
N GLN A 68 23.68 -0.61 3.08
CA GLN A 68 22.45 -1.20 2.51
C GLN A 68 21.77 -0.21 1.57
N VAL A 69 21.19 -0.72 0.50
CA VAL A 69 20.28 0.04 -0.36
C VAL A 69 18.85 -0.20 0.17
N ASN A 70 18.29 0.83 0.79
CA ASN A 70 17.12 0.74 1.65
C ASN A 70 15.90 0.07 0.98
N HIS A 71 15.50 0.53 -0.20
CA HIS A 71 14.33 -0.02 -0.91
C HIS A 71 14.51 -1.49 -1.33
N ILE A 72 15.75 -1.94 -1.58
CA ILE A 72 16.05 -3.34 -1.88
C ILE A 72 15.97 -4.20 -0.63
N GLU A 73 16.59 -3.74 0.47
CA GLU A 73 16.61 -4.51 1.72
C GLU A 73 15.23 -4.63 2.37
N LEU A 74 14.39 -3.60 2.25
CA LEU A 74 12.99 -3.66 2.68
C LEU A 74 12.22 -4.73 1.90
N GLY A 75 12.39 -4.76 0.57
CA GLY A 75 11.78 -5.78 -0.28
C GLY A 75 12.21 -7.21 0.08
N LYS A 76 13.51 -7.43 0.33
CA LYS A 76 14.04 -8.76 0.72
C LYS A 76 13.50 -9.27 2.05
N LYS A 77 13.23 -8.38 3.01
CA LYS A 77 12.76 -8.71 4.36
C LYS A 77 11.24 -8.85 4.46
N ALA A 78 10.52 -8.48 3.40
CA ALA A 78 9.08 -8.51 3.40
C ALA A 78 8.52 -9.93 3.29
N ASP A 79 7.46 -10.19 4.02
CA ASP A 79 6.61 -11.35 3.83
C ASP A 79 5.38 -11.03 2.98
N LEU A 80 4.95 -9.76 2.98
CA LEU A 80 3.84 -9.24 2.20
C LEU A 80 4.04 -7.75 1.91
N PHE A 81 3.66 -7.33 0.72
CA PHE A 81 3.59 -5.92 0.31
C PHE A 81 2.13 -5.53 0.03
N ILE A 82 1.68 -4.45 0.64
CA ILE A 82 0.32 -3.92 0.41
C ILE A 82 0.33 -2.42 0.16
N VAL A 83 -0.41 -1.97 -0.84
CA VAL A 83 -0.68 -0.54 -1.10
C VAL A 83 -2.09 -0.20 -0.64
N ALA A 84 -2.20 0.49 0.48
CA ALA A 84 -3.49 0.84 1.09
C ALA A 84 -3.41 2.18 1.86
N PRO A 85 -4.09 3.24 1.37
CA PRO A 85 -4.87 3.33 0.14
C PRO A 85 -3.98 3.43 -1.11
N ALA A 86 -4.47 2.93 -2.27
CA ALA A 86 -3.83 3.08 -3.57
C ALA A 86 -4.56 4.11 -4.43
N THR A 87 -3.88 5.21 -4.76
CA THR A 87 -4.41 6.23 -5.68
C THR A 87 -4.27 5.79 -7.14
N ALA A 88 -5.09 6.36 -8.04
CA ALA A 88 -4.97 6.12 -9.48
C ALA A 88 -3.56 6.43 -10.01
N ASN A 89 -2.91 7.49 -9.50
CA ASN A 89 -1.53 7.84 -9.86
C ASN A 89 -0.55 6.71 -9.50
N THR A 90 -0.62 6.20 -8.28
CA THR A 90 0.29 5.11 -7.84
C THR A 90 -0.02 3.82 -8.60
N ILE A 91 -1.29 3.48 -8.83
CA ILE A 91 -1.70 2.33 -9.65
C ILE A 91 -1.08 2.42 -11.04
N ALA A 92 -1.19 3.59 -11.71
CA ALA A 92 -0.61 3.83 -13.01
C ALA A 92 0.92 3.68 -13.00
N LYS A 93 1.61 4.27 -12.01
CA LYS A 93 3.06 4.16 -11.88
C LYS A 93 3.53 2.72 -11.69
N LEU A 94 2.87 1.96 -10.84
CA LEU A 94 3.18 0.55 -10.61
C LEU A 94 2.96 -0.29 -11.88
N ALA A 95 1.86 -0.05 -12.61
CA ALA A 95 1.54 -0.76 -13.85
C ALA A 95 2.54 -0.49 -14.98
N HIS A 96 3.17 0.68 -14.98
CA HIS A 96 4.12 1.10 -16.01
C HIS A 96 5.60 1.04 -15.56
N GLY A 97 5.89 0.48 -14.38
CA GLY A 97 7.26 0.27 -13.90
C GLY A 97 8.00 1.56 -13.54
N PHE A 98 7.30 2.62 -13.14
CA PHE A 98 7.95 3.82 -12.61
C PHE A 98 8.61 3.54 -11.26
N ALA A 99 9.78 4.14 -11.04
CA ALA A 99 10.56 4.01 -9.81
C ALA A 99 11.04 5.40 -9.33
N ASP A 100 10.11 6.35 -9.17
CA ASP A 100 10.39 7.76 -8.88
C ASP A 100 10.14 8.16 -7.41
N ASN A 101 9.73 7.21 -6.56
CA ASN A 101 9.51 7.42 -5.14
C ASN A 101 9.72 6.12 -4.37
N MET A 102 9.76 6.20 -3.03
CA MET A 102 10.06 5.05 -2.17
C MET A 102 9.09 3.87 -2.36
N VAL A 103 7.80 4.14 -2.58
CA VAL A 103 6.78 3.10 -2.80
C VAL A 103 7.04 2.36 -4.11
N THR A 104 7.22 3.09 -5.20
CA THR A 104 7.39 2.49 -6.54
C THR A 104 8.75 1.84 -6.73
N CYS A 105 9.83 2.42 -6.18
CA CYS A 105 11.15 1.78 -6.16
C CYS A 105 11.14 0.45 -5.43
N THR A 106 10.57 0.43 -4.21
CA THR A 106 10.49 -0.81 -3.42
C THR A 106 9.61 -1.84 -4.12
N ALA A 107 8.45 -1.44 -4.65
CA ALA A 107 7.55 -2.34 -5.36
C ALA A 107 8.22 -3.01 -6.58
N LEU A 108 9.01 -2.25 -7.35
CA LEU A 108 9.74 -2.78 -8.52
C LEU A 108 10.89 -3.70 -8.12
N ALA A 109 11.48 -3.51 -6.94
CA ALA A 109 12.58 -4.30 -6.40
C ALA A 109 12.13 -5.53 -5.58
N LEU A 110 10.83 -5.75 -5.41
CA LEU A 110 10.31 -6.90 -4.66
C LEU A 110 10.70 -8.21 -5.31
N PRO A 111 11.17 -9.22 -4.54
CA PRO A 111 11.29 -10.58 -5.04
C PRO A 111 9.94 -11.11 -5.55
N SER A 112 9.97 -11.91 -6.61
CA SER A 112 8.75 -12.38 -7.31
C SER A 112 7.81 -13.21 -6.43
N HIS A 113 8.35 -13.90 -5.42
CA HIS A 113 7.61 -14.74 -4.48
C HIS A 113 6.89 -13.96 -3.39
N ILE A 114 7.14 -12.64 -3.27
CA ILE A 114 6.45 -11.81 -2.27
C ILE A 114 5.04 -11.50 -2.76
N PRO A 115 3.99 -11.89 -2.02
CA PRO A 115 2.62 -11.55 -2.35
C PRO A 115 2.37 -10.05 -2.29
N LYS A 116 1.56 -9.56 -3.22
CA LYS A 116 1.29 -8.13 -3.40
C LYS A 116 -0.21 -7.87 -3.37
N LEU A 117 -0.65 -7.02 -2.46
CA LEU A 117 -2.04 -6.59 -2.34
C LEU A 117 -2.19 -5.12 -2.75
N ILE A 118 -3.33 -4.77 -3.33
CA ILE A 118 -3.62 -3.39 -3.69
C ILE A 118 -5.08 -3.04 -3.35
N ALA A 119 -5.28 -1.99 -2.54
CA ALA A 119 -6.57 -1.50 -2.08
C ALA A 119 -6.82 -0.08 -2.62
N PRO A 120 -7.52 0.09 -3.75
CA PRO A 120 -7.80 1.38 -4.35
C PRO A 120 -8.66 2.28 -3.47
N ALA A 121 -8.39 3.60 -3.51
CA ALA A 121 -9.23 4.62 -2.91
C ALA A 121 -9.17 5.92 -3.73
N MET A 122 -10.26 6.25 -4.42
CA MET A 122 -10.39 7.40 -5.30
C MET A 122 -11.85 7.73 -5.59
N ASN A 123 -12.12 8.84 -6.28
CA ASN A 123 -13.45 9.15 -6.82
C ASN A 123 -13.93 8.02 -7.76
N THR A 124 -15.25 7.79 -7.81
CA THR A 124 -15.87 6.73 -8.62
C THR A 124 -15.51 6.86 -10.11
N LYS A 125 -15.58 8.08 -10.66
CA LYS A 125 -15.25 8.31 -12.08
C LYS A 125 -13.78 8.01 -12.38
N MET A 126 -12.88 8.27 -11.43
CA MET A 126 -11.47 7.89 -11.54
C MET A 126 -11.28 6.38 -11.46
N TYR A 127 -12.02 5.71 -10.58
CA TYR A 127 -11.97 4.25 -10.46
C TYR A 127 -12.50 3.56 -11.72
N ASP A 128 -13.66 3.99 -12.22
CA ASP A 128 -14.29 3.41 -13.42
C ASP A 128 -13.63 3.87 -14.73
N HIS A 129 -12.67 4.80 -14.67
CA HIS A 129 -11.98 5.29 -15.87
C HIS A 129 -11.24 4.15 -16.58
N PRO A 130 -11.37 4.00 -17.91
CA PRO A 130 -10.73 2.90 -18.65
C PRO A 130 -9.23 2.75 -18.39
N ALA A 131 -8.49 3.86 -18.22
CA ALA A 131 -7.07 3.82 -17.90
C ALA A 131 -6.80 3.19 -16.52
N THR A 132 -7.62 3.52 -15.52
CA THR A 132 -7.48 2.92 -14.17
C THR A 132 -7.78 1.43 -14.20
N GLN A 133 -8.85 1.03 -14.88
CA GLN A 133 -9.22 -0.38 -15.01
C GLN A 133 -8.17 -1.16 -15.80
N ALA A 134 -7.62 -0.61 -16.88
CA ALA A 134 -6.53 -1.22 -17.64
C ALA A 134 -5.27 -1.39 -16.77
N ASN A 135 -4.91 -0.38 -15.97
CA ASN A 135 -3.75 -0.44 -15.08
C ASN A 135 -3.94 -1.48 -13.97
N LEU A 136 -5.14 -1.59 -13.39
CA LEU A 136 -5.44 -2.64 -12.39
C LEU A 136 -5.31 -4.03 -13.01
N LYS A 137 -5.85 -4.24 -14.21
CA LYS A 137 -5.71 -5.50 -14.94
C LYS A 137 -4.24 -5.83 -15.25
N THR A 138 -3.43 -4.84 -15.59
CA THR A 138 -1.98 -5.01 -15.77
C THR A 138 -1.31 -5.45 -14.46
N LEU A 139 -1.66 -4.82 -13.33
CA LEU A 139 -1.12 -5.20 -12.03
C LEU A 139 -1.50 -6.63 -11.62
N GLU A 140 -2.71 -7.09 -11.96
CA GLU A 140 -3.09 -8.49 -11.76
C GLU A 140 -2.13 -9.45 -12.49
N THR A 141 -1.72 -9.12 -13.74
CA THR A 141 -0.72 -9.92 -14.47
C THR A 141 0.66 -9.92 -13.82
N TYR A 142 0.97 -8.90 -12.99
CA TYR A 142 2.20 -8.81 -12.21
C TYR A 142 2.07 -9.45 -10.81
N GLY A 143 0.94 -10.13 -10.56
CA GLY A 143 0.69 -10.85 -9.32
C GLY A 143 0.16 -10.00 -8.18
N TYR A 144 -0.38 -8.80 -8.45
CA TYR A 144 -1.12 -8.04 -7.44
C TYR A 144 -2.53 -8.61 -7.30
N GLN A 145 -2.94 -8.82 -6.06
CA GLN A 145 -4.32 -9.17 -5.73
C GLN A 145 -5.10 -7.90 -5.36
N LEU A 146 -6.21 -7.67 -6.06
CA LEU A 146 -7.07 -6.51 -5.84
C LEU A 146 -7.98 -6.73 -4.64
N ILE A 147 -7.93 -5.81 -3.69
CA ILE A 147 -8.96 -5.65 -2.65
C ILE A 147 -9.94 -4.60 -3.15
N ALA A 148 -11.10 -5.05 -3.64
CA ALA A 148 -12.07 -4.18 -4.29
C ALA A 148 -12.51 -3.01 -3.38
N PRO A 149 -12.57 -1.77 -3.90
CA PRO A 149 -13.09 -0.65 -3.14
C PRO A 149 -14.57 -0.83 -2.86
N LYS A 150 -15.02 -0.31 -1.71
CA LYS A 150 -16.43 -0.35 -1.38
C LYS A 150 -17.23 0.75 -2.05
N GLU A 151 -18.53 0.51 -2.17
CA GLU A 151 -19.50 1.51 -2.54
C GLU A 151 -19.94 2.31 -1.31
N SER A 152 -19.87 3.64 -1.39
CA SER A 152 -20.30 4.53 -0.30
C SER A 152 -20.48 5.96 -0.81
N LEU A 153 -20.98 6.83 0.07
CA LEU A 153 -20.89 8.28 -0.12
C LEU A 153 -19.43 8.70 -0.02
N LEU A 154 -18.88 9.26 -1.08
CA LEU A 154 -17.50 9.71 -1.16
C LEU A 154 -17.35 11.14 -0.63
N ALA A 155 -16.12 11.55 -0.30
CA ALA A 155 -15.81 12.88 0.21
C ALA A 155 -16.18 14.02 -0.75
N CYS A 156 -16.30 13.73 -2.04
CA CYS A 156 -16.78 14.67 -3.05
C CYS A 156 -18.31 14.81 -3.12
N GLY A 157 -19.06 14.04 -2.32
CA GLY A 157 -20.53 14.01 -2.35
C GLY A 157 -21.15 13.02 -3.33
N ASP A 158 -20.36 12.37 -4.18
CA ASP A 158 -20.84 11.33 -5.09
C ASP A 158 -21.07 10.01 -4.33
N HIS A 159 -22.09 9.25 -4.70
CA HIS A 159 -22.29 7.88 -4.23
C HIS A 159 -21.82 6.89 -5.30
N GLY A 160 -20.98 5.93 -4.90
CA GLY A 160 -20.50 4.91 -5.83
C GLY A 160 -19.26 4.17 -5.33
N ARG A 161 -18.70 3.32 -6.19
CA ARG A 161 -17.48 2.56 -5.90
C ARG A 161 -16.27 3.47 -5.95
N GLY A 162 -15.37 3.31 -4.98
CA GLY A 162 -14.14 4.08 -4.96
C GLY A 162 -13.61 4.36 -3.55
N ALA A 163 -14.43 4.18 -2.52
CA ALA A 163 -13.96 4.28 -1.14
C ALA A 163 -13.06 3.08 -0.78
N LEU A 164 -12.03 3.34 0.03
CA LEU A 164 -11.19 2.27 0.55
C LEU A 164 -12.04 1.17 1.18
N ALA A 165 -11.74 -0.09 0.88
CA ALA A 165 -12.37 -1.25 1.50
C ALA A 165 -12.37 -1.12 3.04
N ASP A 166 -13.32 -1.79 3.70
CA ASP A 166 -13.35 -1.81 5.14
C ASP A 166 -12.09 -2.46 5.70
N LEU A 167 -11.61 -1.93 6.83
CA LEU A 167 -10.34 -2.40 7.42
C LEU A 167 -10.40 -3.89 7.77
N THR A 168 -11.57 -4.39 8.17
CA THR A 168 -11.77 -5.82 8.43
C THR A 168 -11.48 -6.66 7.19
N ILE A 169 -11.99 -6.27 6.01
CA ILE A 169 -11.75 -6.96 4.74
C ILE A 169 -10.27 -6.90 4.35
N ILE A 170 -9.62 -5.75 4.57
CA ILE A 170 -8.18 -5.61 4.29
C ILE A 170 -7.36 -6.53 5.20
N LEU A 171 -7.68 -6.56 6.50
CA LEU A 171 -7.00 -7.42 7.47
C LEU A 171 -7.22 -8.92 7.16
N GLU A 172 -8.45 -9.33 6.89
CA GLU A 172 -8.78 -10.71 6.50
C GLU A 172 -7.98 -11.13 5.25
N ARG A 173 -7.93 -10.28 4.23
CA ARG A 173 -7.16 -10.59 3.01
C ARG A 173 -5.65 -10.68 3.27
N ILE A 174 -5.10 -9.87 4.17
CA ILE A 174 -3.69 -9.96 4.58
C ILE A 174 -3.43 -11.32 5.23
N GLU A 175 -4.24 -11.73 6.20
CA GLU A 175 -4.07 -13.01 6.91
C GLU A 175 -4.21 -14.20 5.95
N GLU A 176 -5.26 -14.24 5.12
CA GLU A 176 -5.45 -15.29 4.12
C GLU A 176 -4.21 -15.43 3.21
N THR A 177 -3.69 -14.30 2.73
CA THR A 177 -2.51 -14.28 1.83
C THR A 177 -1.23 -14.77 2.53
N LEU A 178 -1.07 -14.48 3.82
CA LEU A 178 0.07 -14.96 4.61
C LEU A 178 -0.04 -16.45 4.91
N ASP A 179 -1.24 -16.97 5.15
CA ASP A 179 -1.48 -18.39 5.42
C ASP A 179 -1.25 -19.23 4.16
N GLU A 180 -1.69 -18.77 2.98
CA GLU A 180 -1.44 -19.42 1.69
C GLU A 180 0.05 -19.59 1.38
N LYS A 181 0.90 -18.67 1.84
CA LYS A 181 2.36 -18.73 1.67
C LYS A 181 3.00 -19.79 2.56
N THR A 182 2.33 -20.19 3.63
CA THR A 182 2.90 -21.12 4.64
C THR A 182 2.63 -22.60 4.29
N LEU A 183 1.76 -22.84 3.31
CA LEU A 183 1.42 -24.17 2.77
C LEU A 183 2.28 -24.49 1.54
#